data_3c6a4fffabf911a01c0792d17d3b8016
#
_entry.id   3c6a4fffabf911a01c0792d17d3b8016
#
_cell.length_a   1.000
_cell.length_b   1.000
_cell.length_c   1.000
_cell.angle_alpha   90.00
_cell.angle_beta   90.00
_cell.angle_gamma   90.00
#
_symmetry.space_group_name_H-M   'P 1'
#
loop_
_entity.id
_entity.type
_entity.pdbx_description
1 polymer ?
#
loop_
_entity_poly.entity_id
_entity_poly.type
_entity_poly.pdbx_seq_one_letter_code
_entity_poly.pdbx_strand_id
1 'polypeptide(L)'
;DGKPYFLDYRERAPQQATRDMYLDDKGNVVLGMSSIGHRAVAVPGSVDGMWQAQQRFGKLKWKQVLAPAIRYATEGFQVDPRLQQQRDAAAKNFAGRTNFDAYFSGMKAGATYRQPELAQTLTRIASDGGREFYEGRTADLLAQQMYGHGFVTKGDLLQYKAVWRQPLTANWNGYQVLTAPPPSSGGVGLIQMLKMKADLKPAFDGLELNSAPYIHLVAQIEDRVFADRQQHLGDPDSYKLPVDKLLDDAYLSQRASEVSADEVPGATPVKPGLGDAVPEKAQTTHFSVVDKWGNAVSNTTTLDGEFGSGVVVDGAGFLLNDAMDDFVTKAGGAGQSGSTSATGATAATAATAATGAELNTVLAGRRPLSSMTPTILLKDNKVSLVIGTPGGSRILTSIFQVMTDLYDFNMPPGDALAAMRFHHQLLPPKTIYFEPYHPITGELATALQDLGYTLEGQSFNGDVQMIRIDGTTPEPAADPRGMGTGRVIR
;
A
#
# COMPACT_ATOMS: atom_id res chain seq x y z
N ASP A 1 -1.17 27.34 -6.37
CA ASP A 1 -1.18 27.49 -7.83
C ASP A 1 -2.28 26.63 -8.49
N GLY A 2 -3.04 25.84 -7.69
CA GLY A 2 -4.14 25.00 -8.16
C GLY A 2 -3.71 23.78 -9.00
N LYS A 3 -2.42 23.45 -9.01
CA LYS A 3 -1.89 22.32 -9.78
C LYS A 3 -1.69 21.08 -8.88
N PRO A 4 -2.10 19.91 -9.35
CA PRO A 4 -1.79 18.67 -8.66
C PRO A 4 -0.35 18.23 -8.94
N TYR A 5 0.26 17.60 -7.94
CA TYR A 5 1.60 17.04 -8.00
C TYR A 5 1.60 15.65 -7.38
N PHE A 6 2.41 14.75 -7.91
CA PHE A 6 2.69 13.46 -7.30
C PHE A 6 4.18 13.33 -7.04
N LEU A 7 4.56 12.96 -5.82
CA LEU A 7 5.94 12.70 -5.44
C LEU A 7 6.11 11.22 -5.14
N ASP A 8 6.83 10.53 -6.01
CA ASP A 8 7.19 9.14 -5.87
C ASP A 8 8.53 9.02 -5.13
N TYR A 9 8.47 8.50 -3.90
CA TYR A 9 9.64 8.15 -3.11
C TYR A 9 9.66 6.66 -2.73
N ARG A 10 9.07 5.81 -3.61
CA ARG A 10 9.16 4.36 -3.50
C ARG A 10 10.61 3.93 -3.43
N GLU A 11 10.88 2.90 -2.66
CA GLU A 11 12.18 2.26 -2.52
C GLU A 11 12.72 1.78 -3.88
N ARG A 12 14.04 1.52 -3.93
CA ARG A 12 14.69 0.89 -5.09
C ARG A 12 15.45 -0.35 -4.66
N ALA A 13 15.44 -1.39 -5.49
CA ALA A 13 16.34 -2.52 -5.34
C ALA A 13 17.81 -2.03 -5.36
N PRO A 14 18.68 -2.53 -4.47
CA PRO A 14 20.12 -2.22 -4.51
C PRO A 14 20.76 -2.60 -5.83
N GLN A 15 21.89 -1.96 -6.20
CA GLN A 15 22.62 -2.27 -7.43
C GLN A 15 23.16 -3.71 -7.48
N GLN A 16 23.33 -4.35 -6.31
CA GLN A 16 23.75 -5.75 -6.21
C GLN A 16 22.58 -6.74 -6.29
N ALA A 17 21.34 -6.28 -6.37
CA ALA A 17 20.19 -7.16 -6.46
C ALA A 17 20.16 -7.92 -7.79
N THR A 18 19.91 -9.23 -7.70
CA THR A 18 19.80 -10.13 -8.84
C THR A 18 18.46 -10.86 -8.82
N ARG A 19 18.04 -11.32 -10.01
CA ARG A 19 16.76 -12.02 -10.19
C ARG A 19 16.58 -13.19 -9.24
N ASP A 20 17.65 -13.96 -8.99
CA ASP A 20 17.60 -15.23 -8.29
C ASP A 20 18.12 -15.12 -6.84
N MET A 21 18.30 -13.90 -6.31
CA MET A 21 18.90 -13.65 -5.00
C MET A 21 18.14 -14.28 -3.81
N TYR A 22 16.91 -14.68 -4.00
CA TYR A 22 16.04 -15.32 -3.00
C TYR A 22 15.83 -16.82 -3.26
N LEU A 23 16.55 -17.41 -4.20
CA LEU A 23 16.48 -18.83 -4.51
C LEU A 23 17.63 -19.59 -3.83
N ASP A 24 17.37 -20.83 -3.46
CA ASP A 24 18.41 -21.79 -3.06
C ASP A 24 19.13 -22.37 -4.31
N ASP A 25 20.17 -23.18 -4.09
CA ASP A 25 20.95 -23.81 -5.16
C ASP A 25 20.12 -24.75 -6.06
N LYS A 26 18.90 -25.10 -5.63
CA LYS A 26 17.94 -25.93 -6.40
C LYS A 26 16.89 -25.08 -7.10
N GLY A 27 16.96 -23.76 -7.00
CA GLY A 27 16.01 -22.82 -7.58
C GLY A 27 14.68 -22.73 -6.83
N ASN A 28 14.62 -23.11 -5.55
CA ASN A 28 13.44 -22.91 -4.72
C ASN A 28 13.54 -21.59 -3.94
N VAL A 29 12.40 -20.94 -3.72
CA VAL A 29 12.34 -19.72 -2.91
C VAL A 29 12.69 -20.03 -1.46
N VAL A 30 13.65 -19.29 -0.89
CA VAL A 30 14.00 -19.38 0.53
C VAL A 30 13.03 -18.52 1.32
N LEU A 31 12.10 -19.16 2.01
CA LEU A 31 11.02 -18.49 2.75
C LEU A 31 11.53 -17.48 3.77
N GLY A 32 10.97 -16.28 3.73
CA GLY A 32 11.26 -15.17 4.64
C GLY A 32 12.60 -14.47 4.37
N MET A 33 13.35 -14.83 3.35
CA MET A 33 14.60 -14.12 3.01
C MET A 33 14.32 -12.74 2.40
N SER A 34 13.21 -12.57 1.70
CA SER A 34 12.77 -11.30 1.13
C SER A 34 12.05 -10.38 2.12
N SER A 35 11.61 -10.91 3.29
CA SER A 35 10.80 -10.17 4.26
C SER A 35 11.44 -10.01 5.64
N ILE A 36 12.50 -10.74 5.99
CA ILE A 36 13.14 -10.63 7.31
C ILE A 36 14.65 -10.53 7.17
N GLY A 37 15.22 -9.56 7.87
CA GLY A 37 16.67 -9.36 7.93
C GLY A 37 17.20 -8.46 6.81
N HIS A 38 18.51 -8.36 6.74
CA HIS A 38 19.22 -7.38 5.91
C HIS A 38 18.99 -7.54 4.39
N ARG A 39 18.73 -8.79 3.93
CA ARG A 39 18.48 -9.07 2.51
C ARG A 39 17.12 -8.60 2.01
N ALA A 40 16.19 -8.33 2.93
CA ALA A 40 14.86 -7.83 2.63
C ALA A 40 14.84 -6.31 2.33
N VAL A 41 15.94 -5.61 2.61
CA VAL A 41 16.00 -4.15 2.60
C VAL A 41 16.23 -3.61 1.20
N ALA A 42 15.31 -2.77 0.74
CA ALA A 42 15.47 -1.91 -0.43
C ALA A 42 16.02 -0.53 -0.02
N VAL A 43 16.57 0.21 -0.98
CA VAL A 43 17.12 1.57 -0.75
C VAL A 43 15.99 2.51 -0.35
N PRO A 44 16.00 3.09 0.86
CA PRO A 44 14.87 3.85 1.40
C PRO A 44 14.71 5.22 0.73
N GLY A 45 13.44 5.66 0.59
CA GLY A 45 13.12 6.90 -0.12
C GLY A 45 12.45 7.99 0.71
N SER A 46 11.84 7.66 1.84
CA SER A 46 10.95 8.56 2.58
C SER A 46 11.60 9.89 3.00
N VAL A 47 12.88 9.87 3.40
CA VAL A 47 13.57 11.09 3.85
C VAL A 47 13.79 12.05 2.68
N ASP A 48 14.20 11.56 1.50
CA ASP A 48 14.39 12.40 0.31
C ASP A 48 13.05 12.96 -0.20
N GLY A 49 11.99 12.13 -0.18
CA GLY A 49 10.65 12.57 -0.56
C GLY A 49 10.14 13.69 0.33
N MET A 50 10.18 13.51 1.65
CA MET A 50 9.75 14.53 2.60
C MET A 50 10.60 15.80 2.51
N TRP A 51 11.91 15.65 2.31
CA TRP A 51 12.82 16.78 2.09
C TRP A 51 12.48 17.56 0.82
N GLN A 52 12.29 16.89 -0.32
CA GLN A 52 11.93 17.54 -1.57
C GLN A 52 10.56 18.25 -1.49
N ALA A 53 9.57 17.61 -0.86
CA ALA A 53 8.25 18.22 -0.65
C ALA A 53 8.36 19.50 0.19
N GLN A 54 9.12 19.45 1.27
CA GLN A 54 9.33 20.62 2.14
C GLN A 54 10.13 21.72 1.44
N GLN A 55 11.17 21.40 0.65
CA GLN A 55 11.92 22.39 -0.11
C GLN A 55 11.07 23.09 -1.15
N ARG A 56 10.14 22.36 -1.79
CA ARG A 56 9.30 22.90 -2.85
C ARG A 56 8.11 23.70 -2.35
N PHE A 57 7.47 23.27 -1.27
CA PHE A 57 6.19 23.81 -0.79
C PHE A 57 6.24 24.34 0.64
N GLY A 58 7.27 23.97 1.40
CA GLY A 58 7.36 24.30 2.83
C GLY A 58 7.58 25.80 3.08
N LYS A 59 6.86 26.33 4.08
CA LYS A 59 7.03 27.69 4.59
C LYS A 59 7.87 27.74 5.87
N LEU A 60 7.74 26.72 6.71
CA LEU A 60 8.56 26.57 7.91
C LEU A 60 9.96 26.09 7.56
N LYS A 61 10.95 26.44 8.39
CA LYS A 61 12.30 25.88 8.24
C LYS A 61 12.28 24.39 8.53
N TRP A 62 13.06 23.60 7.80
CA TRP A 62 13.17 22.16 7.96
C TRP A 62 13.33 21.70 9.40
N LYS A 63 14.24 22.35 10.15
CA LYS A 63 14.47 22.10 11.58
C LYS A 63 13.20 22.27 12.44
N GLN A 64 12.34 23.22 12.09
CA GLN A 64 11.09 23.44 12.82
C GLN A 64 10.09 22.31 12.56
N VAL A 65 10.08 21.76 11.32
CA VAL A 65 9.20 20.65 10.95
C VAL A 65 9.60 19.36 11.67
N LEU A 66 10.90 19.11 11.85
CA LEU A 66 11.38 17.91 12.54
C LEU A 66 11.36 18.03 14.08
N ALA A 67 11.26 19.24 14.63
CA ALA A 67 11.36 19.44 16.08
C ALA A 67 10.37 18.58 16.91
N PRO A 68 9.08 18.38 16.52
CA PRO A 68 8.18 17.50 17.25
C PRO A 68 8.65 16.05 17.27
N ALA A 69 9.12 15.51 16.13
CA ALA A 69 9.63 14.14 16.04
C ALA A 69 10.87 13.93 16.92
N ILE A 70 11.81 14.89 16.88
CA ILE A 70 13.01 14.89 17.75
C ILE A 70 12.58 14.87 19.22
N ARG A 71 11.60 15.69 19.60
CA ARG A 71 11.08 15.73 20.96
C ARG A 71 10.50 14.37 21.39
N TYR A 72 9.63 13.76 20.57
CA TYR A 72 9.06 12.45 20.89
C TYR A 72 10.13 11.35 20.99
N ALA A 73 11.12 11.37 20.14
CA ALA A 73 12.24 10.43 20.23
C ALA A 73 13.08 10.63 21.49
N THR A 74 13.30 11.90 21.92
CA THR A 74 14.10 12.27 23.10
C THR A 74 13.35 12.06 24.42
N GLU A 75 12.15 12.63 24.53
CA GLU A 75 11.34 12.60 25.76
C GLU A 75 10.58 11.29 25.91
N GLY A 76 10.29 10.64 24.77
CA GLY A 76 9.51 9.42 24.67
C GLY A 76 8.01 9.67 24.56
N PHE A 77 7.29 8.58 24.40
CA PHE A 77 5.83 8.54 24.38
C PHE A 77 5.31 7.38 25.21
N GLN A 78 4.06 7.46 25.63
CA GLN A 78 3.39 6.38 26.35
C GLN A 78 3.03 5.26 25.38
N VAL A 79 3.46 4.04 25.67
CA VAL A 79 3.17 2.86 24.84
C VAL A 79 1.72 2.43 25.05
N ASP A 80 0.97 2.38 23.97
CA ASP A 80 -0.39 1.84 23.94
C ASP A 80 -0.35 0.30 24.03
N PRO A 81 -1.34 -0.37 24.67
CA PRO A 81 -1.40 -1.83 24.76
C PRO A 81 -1.41 -2.53 23.39
N ARG A 82 -2.07 -1.95 22.39
CA ARG A 82 -2.11 -2.50 21.03
C ARG A 82 -0.73 -2.45 20.36
N LEU A 83 -0.01 -1.36 20.54
CA LEU A 83 1.37 -1.24 20.04
C LEU A 83 2.30 -2.28 20.70
N GLN A 84 2.14 -2.55 22.00
CA GLN A 84 2.87 -3.65 22.63
C GLN A 84 2.49 -5.00 22.02
N GLN A 85 1.22 -5.27 21.77
CA GLN A 85 0.77 -6.53 21.16
C GLN A 85 1.37 -6.73 19.77
N GLN A 86 1.39 -5.67 18.94
CA GLN A 86 2.02 -5.68 17.62
C GLN A 86 3.53 -5.97 17.73
N ARG A 87 4.22 -5.27 18.65
CA ARG A 87 5.63 -5.51 18.93
C ARG A 87 5.90 -6.95 19.39
N ASP A 88 5.07 -7.52 20.27
CA ASP A 88 5.23 -8.90 20.76
C ASP A 88 5.02 -9.94 19.67
N ALA A 89 4.11 -9.69 18.73
CA ALA A 89 3.92 -10.52 17.55
C ALA A 89 5.13 -10.45 16.61
N ALA A 90 5.62 -9.24 16.34
CA ALA A 90 6.81 -9.01 15.50
C ALA A 90 8.07 -9.62 16.11
N ALA A 91 8.30 -9.49 17.41
CA ALA A 91 9.45 -10.05 18.12
C ALA A 91 9.58 -11.57 17.93
N LYS A 92 8.45 -12.30 17.89
CA LYS A 92 8.45 -13.74 17.61
C LYS A 92 8.99 -14.08 16.22
N ASN A 93 8.64 -13.27 15.22
CA ASN A 93 9.08 -13.46 13.84
C ASN A 93 10.57 -13.11 13.65
N PHE A 94 11.07 -12.14 14.41
CA PHE A 94 12.43 -11.63 14.30
C PHE A 94 13.44 -12.32 15.25
N ALA A 95 12.97 -13.13 16.21
CA ALA A 95 13.80 -13.77 17.21
C ALA A 95 14.99 -14.55 16.61
N GLY A 96 16.20 -14.22 17.03
CA GLY A 96 17.44 -14.85 16.56
C GLY A 96 17.83 -14.52 15.10
N ARG A 97 17.07 -13.66 14.41
CA ARG A 97 17.30 -13.30 13.00
C ARG A 97 17.76 -11.85 12.80
N THR A 98 17.39 -10.96 13.71
CA THR A 98 17.68 -9.53 13.65
C THR A 98 18.04 -8.98 15.04
N ASN A 99 18.40 -7.70 15.12
CA ASN A 99 18.65 -6.99 16.38
C ASN A 99 17.39 -6.31 16.96
N PHE A 100 16.18 -6.68 16.49
CA PHE A 100 14.90 -6.07 16.88
C PHE A 100 14.71 -5.97 18.39
N ASP A 101 14.91 -7.09 19.11
CA ASP A 101 14.70 -7.15 20.56
C ASP A 101 15.64 -6.26 21.36
N ALA A 102 16.86 -5.99 20.86
CA ALA A 102 17.80 -5.09 21.51
C ALA A 102 17.24 -3.66 21.62
N TYR A 103 16.44 -3.26 20.64
CA TYR A 103 15.80 -1.93 20.59
C TYR A 103 14.41 -1.92 21.20
N PHE A 104 13.56 -2.89 20.89
CA PHE A 104 12.13 -2.82 21.16
C PHE A 104 11.64 -3.64 22.37
N SER A 105 12.49 -4.42 23.05
CA SER A 105 12.09 -5.19 24.25
C SER A 105 11.58 -4.32 25.40
N GLY A 106 12.01 -3.05 25.48
CA GLY A 106 11.56 -2.06 26.45
C GLY A 106 10.22 -1.38 26.12
N MET A 107 9.64 -1.64 24.94
CA MET A 107 8.35 -1.06 24.52
C MET A 107 7.20 -1.81 25.19
N LYS A 108 6.82 -1.41 26.41
CA LYS A 108 5.79 -2.05 27.25
C LYS A 108 4.63 -1.09 27.51
N ALA A 109 3.40 -1.59 27.45
CA ALA A 109 2.20 -0.81 27.67
C ALA A 109 2.25 0.00 28.99
N GLY A 110 1.90 1.27 28.91
CA GLY A 110 1.94 2.21 30.04
C GLY A 110 3.33 2.72 30.40
N ALA A 111 4.41 2.20 29.77
CA ALA A 111 5.76 2.74 29.96
C ALA A 111 6.06 3.89 29.00
N THR A 112 6.96 4.79 29.39
CA THR A 112 7.51 5.80 28.49
C THR A 112 8.64 5.17 27.67
N TYR A 113 8.45 5.04 26.36
CA TYR A 113 9.45 4.51 25.45
C TYR A 113 10.22 5.66 24.76
N ARG A 114 11.55 5.63 24.86
CA ARG A 114 12.48 6.64 24.30
C ARG A 114 13.37 5.99 23.25
N GLN A 115 13.75 6.80 22.24
CA GLN A 115 14.60 6.37 21.13
C GLN A 115 15.77 7.35 20.93
N PRO A 116 16.78 7.33 21.84
CA PRO A 116 17.85 8.33 21.86
C PRO A 116 18.71 8.33 20.59
N GLU A 117 18.99 7.19 19.99
CA GLU A 117 19.75 7.11 18.73
C GLU A 117 18.95 7.70 17.57
N LEU A 118 17.63 7.41 17.50
CA LEU A 118 16.75 8.04 16.52
C LEU A 118 16.68 9.55 16.70
N ALA A 119 16.65 10.05 17.95
CA ALA A 119 16.68 11.48 18.24
C ALA A 119 17.94 12.14 17.68
N GLN A 120 19.11 11.49 17.82
CA GLN A 120 20.37 11.97 17.26
C GLN A 120 20.34 11.98 15.72
N THR A 121 19.82 10.93 15.11
CA THR A 121 19.66 10.83 13.66
C THR A 121 18.74 11.92 13.12
N LEU A 122 17.56 12.12 13.70
CA LEU A 122 16.65 13.21 13.33
C LEU A 122 17.26 14.59 13.53
N THR A 123 18.11 14.76 14.56
CA THR A 123 18.81 16.02 14.82
C THR A 123 19.84 16.32 13.72
N ARG A 124 20.61 15.32 13.27
CA ARG A 124 21.54 15.48 12.13
C ARG A 124 20.77 15.85 10.85
N ILE A 125 19.71 15.11 10.54
CA ILE A 125 18.86 15.39 9.36
C ILE A 125 18.26 16.80 9.45
N ALA A 126 17.86 17.25 10.64
CA ALA A 126 17.31 18.59 10.84
C ALA A 126 18.34 19.71 10.66
N SER A 127 19.61 19.49 11.01
CA SER A 127 20.68 20.48 10.87
C SER A 127 21.27 20.50 9.46
N ASP A 128 21.50 19.34 8.85
CA ASP A 128 22.31 19.21 7.64
C ASP A 128 21.44 18.95 6.37
N GLY A 129 20.11 18.88 6.58
CA GLY A 129 19.15 18.65 5.49
C GLY A 129 18.89 17.16 5.18
N GLY A 130 17.92 16.87 4.32
CA GLY A 130 17.52 15.49 4.01
C GLY A 130 18.62 14.64 3.37
N ARG A 131 19.61 15.27 2.72
CA ARG A 131 20.73 14.55 2.11
C ARG A 131 21.72 13.97 3.13
N GLU A 132 21.69 14.41 4.38
CA GLU A 132 22.45 13.79 5.47
C GLU A 132 22.18 12.30 5.60
N PHE A 133 20.92 11.89 5.44
CA PHE A 133 20.51 10.48 5.45
C PHE A 133 21.18 9.63 4.36
N TYR A 134 21.50 10.22 3.21
CA TYR A 134 22.03 9.54 2.03
C TYR A 134 23.53 9.73 1.81
N GLU A 135 24.11 10.76 2.41
CA GLU A 135 25.49 11.20 2.13
C GLU A 135 26.33 11.38 3.41
N GLY A 136 25.65 11.66 4.54
CA GLY A 136 26.29 11.96 5.81
C GLY A 136 26.55 10.77 6.72
N ARG A 137 26.66 11.05 8.01
CA ARG A 137 26.90 10.04 9.05
C ARG A 137 25.84 8.95 9.09
N THR A 138 24.58 9.30 8.84
CA THR A 138 23.47 8.31 8.82
C THR A 138 23.66 7.31 7.67
N ALA A 139 24.11 7.77 6.49
CA ALA A 139 24.47 6.86 5.40
C ALA A 139 25.61 5.91 5.76
N ASP A 140 26.62 6.39 6.49
CA ASP A 140 27.74 5.57 6.95
C ASP A 140 27.27 4.46 7.90
N LEU A 141 26.42 4.80 8.87
CA LEU A 141 25.87 3.83 9.84
C LEU A 141 25.00 2.78 9.13
N LEU A 142 24.13 3.18 8.20
CA LEU A 142 23.31 2.26 7.42
C LEU A 142 24.18 1.34 6.57
N ALA A 143 25.15 1.87 5.83
CA ALA A 143 26.05 1.06 5.01
C ALA A 143 26.88 0.09 5.87
N GLN A 144 27.29 0.49 7.06
CA GLN A 144 27.98 -0.37 8.03
C GLN A 144 27.07 -1.50 8.51
N GLN A 145 25.81 -1.21 8.84
CA GLN A 145 24.81 -2.21 9.25
C GLN A 145 24.57 -3.25 8.16
N MET A 146 24.59 -2.83 6.90
CA MET A 146 24.36 -3.71 5.75
C MET A 146 25.58 -4.52 5.32
N TYR A 147 26.80 -4.09 5.71
CA TYR A 147 28.05 -4.70 5.25
C TYR A 147 28.16 -6.18 5.66
N GLY A 148 28.33 -7.05 4.65
CA GLY A 148 28.44 -8.51 4.84
C GLY A 148 27.10 -9.25 5.12
N HIS A 149 25.99 -8.52 5.27
CA HIS A 149 24.68 -9.07 5.62
C HIS A 149 23.58 -8.77 4.58
N GLY A 150 23.61 -7.60 3.98
CA GLY A 150 22.62 -7.12 3.02
C GLY A 150 23.27 -6.54 1.77
N PHE A 151 22.45 -5.89 0.92
CA PHE A 151 22.89 -5.45 -0.40
C PHE A 151 22.89 -3.92 -0.57
N VAL A 152 22.27 -3.17 0.33
CA VAL A 152 22.27 -1.71 0.26
C VAL A 152 23.64 -1.16 0.62
N THR A 153 24.24 -0.41 -0.29
CA THR A 153 25.56 0.20 -0.15
C THR A 153 25.44 1.73 0.00
N LYS A 154 26.52 2.39 0.43
CA LYS A 154 26.60 3.86 0.42
C LYS A 154 26.42 4.42 -1.01
N GLY A 155 26.88 3.69 -2.04
CA GLY A 155 26.68 4.08 -3.44
C GLY A 155 25.20 4.09 -3.84
N ASP A 156 24.41 3.12 -3.37
CA ASP A 156 22.97 3.07 -3.59
C ASP A 156 22.26 4.27 -2.94
N LEU A 157 22.61 4.56 -1.68
CA LEU A 157 22.08 5.72 -0.96
C LEU A 157 22.38 7.03 -1.68
N LEU A 158 23.64 7.25 -2.07
CA LEU A 158 24.08 8.46 -2.78
C LEU A 158 23.28 8.70 -4.08
N GLN A 159 22.97 7.63 -4.80
CA GLN A 159 22.26 7.69 -6.09
C GLN A 159 20.74 7.83 -5.92
N TYR A 160 20.18 7.55 -4.75
CA TYR A 160 18.75 7.60 -4.56
C TYR A 160 18.22 9.04 -4.70
N LYS A 161 17.12 9.17 -5.47
CA LYS A 161 16.33 10.41 -5.62
C LYS A 161 14.85 10.04 -5.71
N ALA A 162 14.02 10.75 -4.97
CA ALA A 162 12.57 10.75 -5.19
C ALA A 162 12.24 11.45 -6.53
N VAL A 163 11.15 11.04 -7.16
CA VAL A 163 10.78 11.48 -8.51
C VAL A 163 9.44 12.21 -8.51
N TRP A 164 9.41 13.41 -9.08
CA TRP A 164 8.16 14.11 -9.34
C TRP A 164 7.51 13.53 -10.59
N ARG A 165 6.29 13.00 -10.45
CA ARG A 165 5.50 12.42 -11.54
C ARG A 165 4.20 13.22 -11.73
N GLN A 166 3.55 13.03 -12.87
CA GLN A 166 2.18 13.51 -13.05
C GLN A 166 1.23 12.53 -12.35
N PRO A 167 0.28 13.00 -11.52
CA PRO A 167 -0.74 12.13 -10.98
C PRO A 167 -1.63 11.58 -12.11
N LEU A 168 -2.18 10.40 -11.94
CA LEU A 168 -3.27 9.92 -12.80
C LEU A 168 -4.51 10.76 -12.55
N THR A 169 -5.25 11.01 -13.62
CA THR A 169 -6.44 11.86 -13.59
C THR A 169 -7.59 11.18 -14.33
N ALA A 170 -8.77 11.14 -13.73
CA ALA A 170 -10.00 10.67 -14.37
C ALA A 170 -11.21 11.47 -13.89
N ASN A 171 -12.29 11.46 -14.67
CA ASN A 171 -13.57 12.01 -14.25
C ASN A 171 -14.48 10.87 -13.76
N TRP A 172 -15.17 11.09 -12.65
CA TRP A 172 -16.12 10.16 -12.05
C TRP A 172 -17.17 10.89 -11.23
N ASN A 173 -18.46 10.66 -11.50
CA ASN A 173 -19.61 11.25 -10.77
C ASN A 173 -19.54 12.78 -10.62
N GLY A 174 -19.03 13.49 -11.62
CA GLY A 174 -18.86 14.95 -11.57
C GLY A 174 -17.66 15.43 -10.75
N TYR A 175 -16.80 14.52 -10.29
CA TYR A 175 -15.53 14.81 -9.64
C TYR A 175 -14.35 14.50 -10.57
N GLN A 176 -13.26 15.24 -10.39
CA GLN A 176 -11.95 14.85 -10.92
C GLN A 176 -11.20 14.03 -9.88
N VAL A 177 -10.88 12.80 -10.20
CA VAL A 177 -10.05 11.90 -9.40
C VAL A 177 -8.59 12.19 -9.70
N LEU A 178 -7.78 12.42 -8.67
CA LEU A 178 -6.33 12.55 -8.74
C LEU A 178 -5.72 11.43 -7.88
N THR A 179 -4.90 10.55 -8.45
CA THR A 179 -4.37 9.41 -7.72
C THR A 179 -2.96 9.00 -8.19
N ALA A 180 -2.39 7.98 -7.56
CA ALA A 180 -1.01 7.54 -7.78
C ALA A 180 -0.78 6.96 -9.19
N PRO A 181 0.24 7.41 -9.93
CA PRO A 181 0.72 6.72 -11.12
C PRO A 181 1.62 5.53 -10.75
N PRO A 182 2.00 4.66 -11.70
CA PRO A 182 3.08 3.69 -11.49
C PRO A 182 4.36 4.35 -10.94
N PRO A 183 5.13 3.63 -10.08
CA PRO A 183 5.08 2.19 -9.83
C PRO A 183 3.92 1.73 -8.94
N SER A 184 2.98 2.59 -8.54
CA SER A 184 1.77 2.11 -7.92
C SER A 184 0.75 1.62 -8.95
N SER A 185 0.21 0.44 -8.72
CA SER A 185 -0.92 -0.12 -9.45
C SER A 185 -2.25 0.42 -8.95
N GLY A 186 -2.25 0.96 -7.72
CA GLY A 186 -3.48 1.30 -7.02
C GLY A 186 -4.31 2.37 -7.72
N GLY A 187 -3.67 3.41 -8.26
CA GLY A 187 -4.39 4.46 -8.97
C GLY A 187 -4.99 4.00 -10.29
N VAL A 188 -4.28 3.16 -11.05
CA VAL A 188 -4.83 2.53 -12.28
C VAL A 188 -6.04 1.68 -11.92
N GLY A 189 -5.89 0.76 -10.95
CA GLY A 189 -6.98 -0.13 -10.54
C GLY A 189 -8.19 0.61 -9.97
N LEU A 190 -7.98 1.65 -9.16
CA LEU A 190 -9.08 2.46 -8.64
C LEU A 190 -9.88 3.13 -9.78
N ILE A 191 -9.21 3.74 -10.75
CA ILE A 191 -9.88 4.37 -11.89
C ILE A 191 -10.63 3.33 -12.71
N GLN A 192 -10.03 2.15 -12.95
CA GLN A 192 -10.69 1.05 -13.66
C GLN A 192 -11.96 0.61 -12.93
N MET A 193 -11.90 0.37 -11.61
CA MET A 193 -13.06 -0.03 -10.81
C MET A 193 -14.19 1.01 -10.87
N LEU A 194 -13.86 2.29 -10.66
CA LEU A 194 -14.83 3.39 -10.67
C LEU A 194 -15.52 3.52 -12.03
N LYS A 195 -14.78 3.44 -13.13
CA LYS A 195 -15.32 3.55 -14.49
C LYS A 195 -16.15 2.33 -14.88
N MET A 196 -15.65 1.11 -14.64
CA MET A 196 -16.41 -0.11 -14.94
C MET A 196 -17.71 -0.17 -14.13
N LYS A 197 -17.70 0.20 -12.84
CA LYS A 197 -18.93 0.29 -12.04
C LYS A 197 -19.90 1.33 -12.62
N ALA A 198 -19.41 2.47 -13.10
CA ALA A 198 -20.26 3.47 -13.74
C ALA A 198 -20.90 2.98 -15.04
N ASP A 199 -20.16 2.23 -15.87
CA ASP A 199 -20.68 1.59 -17.09
C ASP A 199 -21.72 0.49 -16.77
N LEU A 200 -21.55 -0.18 -15.64
CA LEU A 200 -22.47 -1.22 -15.14
C LEU A 200 -23.62 -0.67 -14.30
N LYS A 201 -23.83 0.66 -14.28
CA LYS A 201 -24.88 1.29 -13.46
C LYS A 201 -26.23 0.56 -13.55
N PRO A 202 -26.76 0.16 -14.71
CA PRO A 202 -28.03 -0.55 -14.79
C PRO A 202 -28.05 -1.89 -14.04
N ALA A 203 -26.92 -2.58 -13.92
CA ALA A 203 -26.81 -3.83 -13.16
C ALA A 203 -26.74 -3.60 -11.64
N PHE A 204 -26.29 -2.42 -11.21
CA PHE A 204 -26.24 -2.04 -9.81
C PHE A 204 -27.51 -1.31 -9.32
N ASP A 205 -28.35 -0.82 -10.23
CA ASP A 205 -29.55 -0.05 -9.88
C ASP A 205 -30.52 -0.89 -9.03
N GLY A 206 -30.87 -0.40 -7.86
CA GLY A 206 -31.78 -1.05 -6.91
C GLY A 206 -31.13 -2.13 -6.04
N LEU A 207 -29.86 -2.43 -6.20
CA LEU A 207 -29.15 -3.32 -5.28
C LEU A 207 -28.86 -2.63 -3.94
N GLU A 208 -29.12 -3.36 -2.87
CA GLU A 208 -28.69 -2.91 -1.53
C GLU A 208 -27.18 -3.03 -1.40
N LEU A 209 -26.59 -2.04 -0.69
CA LEU A 209 -25.17 -2.04 -0.37
C LEU A 209 -24.78 -3.35 0.34
N ASN A 210 -23.70 -3.96 -0.12
CA ASN A 210 -23.16 -5.20 0.43
C ASN A 210 -24.13 -6.42 0.38
N SER A 211 -25.19 -6.38 -0.43
CA SER A 211 -25.96 -7.57 -0.75
C SER A 211 -25.14 -8.57 -1.58
N ALA A 212 -25.52 -9.85 -1.59
CA ALA A 212 -24.80 -10.85 -2.35
C ALA A 212 -24.68 -10.53 -3.86
N PRO A 213 -25.74 -10.03 -4.56
CA PRO A 213 -25.62 -9.57 -5.93
C PRO A 213 -24.67 -8.38 -6.10
N TYR A 214 -24.67 -7.43 -5.15
CA TYR A 214 -23.74 -6.28 -5.17
C TYR A 214 -22.30 -6.76 -5.05
N ILE A 215 -22.00 -7.59 -4.05
CA ILE A 215 -20.66 -8.16 -3.82
C ILE A 215 -20.20 -8.97 -5.04
N HIS A 216 -21.08 -9.74 -5.63
CA HIS A 216 -20.79 -10.55 -6.82
C HIS A 216 -20.32 -9.69 -8.01
N LEU A 217 -21.05 -8.61 -8.32
CA LEU A 217 -20.66 -7.71 -9.41
C LEU A 217 -19.34 -6.99 -9.12
N VAL A 218 -19.13 -6.54 -7.87
CA VAL A 218 -17.88 -5.89 -7.48
C VAL A 218 -16.71 -6.87 -7.56
N ALA A 219 -16.86 -8.11 -7.08
CA ALA A 219 -15.82 -9.12 -7.15
C ALA A 219 -15.41 -9.44 -8.60
N GLN A 220 -16.35 -9.46 -9.53
CA GLN A 220 -16.03 -9.65 -10.95
C GLN A 220 -15.27 -8.45 -11.55
N ILE A 221 -15.58 -7.20 -11.12
CA ILE A 221 -14.81 -6.02 -11.49
C ILE A 221 -13.38 -6.16 -10.94
N GLU A 222 -13.24 -6.53 -9.67
CA GLU A 222 -11.95 -6.76 -9.01
C GLU A 222 -11.11 -7.82 -9.74
N ASP A 223 -11.69 -8.93 -10.14
CA ASP A 223 -11.02 -9.96 -10.96
C ASP A 223 -10.33 -9.37 -12.18
N ARG A 224 -11.03 -8.54 -12.94
CA ARG A 224 -10.54 -7.93 -14.17
C ARG A 224 -9.42 -6.92 -13.91
N VAL A 225 -9.59 -6.12 -12.87
CA VAL A 225 -8.57 -5.15 -12.44
C VAL A 225 -7.30 -5.84 -11.98
N PHE A 226 -7.42 -6.88 -11.16
CA PHE A 226 -6.25 -7.63 -10.68
C PHE A 226 -5.57 -8.42 -11.78
N ALA A 227 -6.32 -8.92 -12.76
CA ALA A 227 -5.75 -9.55 -13.94
C ALA A 227 -4.87 -8.57 -14.75
N ASP A 228 -5.39 -7.38 -15.05
CA ASP A 228 -4.64 -6.35 -15.78
C ASP A 228 -3.43 -5.84 -14.98
N ARG A 229 -3.62 -5.60 -13.67
CA ARG A 229 -2.59 -5.14 -12.75
C ARG A 229 -1.35 -6.01 -12.78
N GLN A 230 -1.55 -7.32 -12.67
CA GLN A 230 -0.47 -8.28 -12.54
C GLN A 230 0.36 -8.43 -13.82
N GLN A 231 -0.27 -8.21 -14.97
CA GLN A 231 0.38 -8.37 -16.28
C GLN A 231 1.07 -7.10 -16.77
N HIS A 232 0.54 -5.92 -16.45
CA HIS A 232 0.88 -4.70 -17.19
C HIS A 232 1.50 -3.61 -16.35
N LEU A 233 1.57 -3.78 -15.02
CA LEU A 233 2.06 -2.74 -14.13
C LEU A 233 3.38 -3.14 -13.46
N GLY A 234 4.24 -2.15 -13.24
CA GLY A 234 5.58 -2.27 -12.69
C GLY A 234 6.26 -0.92 -12.62
N ASP A 235 7.59 -0.92 -12.62
CA ASP A 235 8.40 0.30 -12.58
C ASP A 235 8.39 1.03 -13.93
N PRO A 236 7.80 2.25 -14.03
CA PRO A 236 7.74 3.02 -15.27
C PRO A 236 9.12 3.56 -15.73
N ASP A 237 10.10 3.59 -14.82
CA ASP A 237 11.47 4.00 -15.15
C ASP A 237 12.22 2.86 -15.87
N SER A 238 11.74 1.61 -15.71
CA SER A 238 12.32 0.40 -16.32
C SER A 238 11.58 -0.06 -17.59
N TYR A 239 10.27 0.24 -17.71
CA TYR A 239 9.42 -0.23 -18.79
C TYR A 239 8.43 0.82 -19.28
N LYS A 240 8.10 0.78 -20.57
CA LYS A 240 6.95 1.52 -21.10
C LYS A 240 5.67 0.77 -20.79
N LEU A 241 4.96 1.20 -19.75
CA LEU A 241 3.71 0.61 -19.32
C LEU A 241 2.53 1.10 -20.18
N PRO A 242 1.53 0.26 -20.47
CA PRO A 242 0.39 0.62 -21.33
C PRO A 242 -0.71 1.36 -20.56
N VAL A 243 -0.37 2.30 -19.67
CA VAL A 243 -1.31 2.97 -18.76
C VAL A 243 -2.45 3.65 -19.52
N ASP A 244 -2.16 4.34 -20.61
CA ASP A 244 -3.17 5.03 -21.42
C ASP A 244 -4.21 4.06 -22.00
N LYS A 245 -3.78 2.84 -22.37
CA LYS A 245 -4.68 1.79 -22.87
C LYS A 245 -5.51 1.18 -21.74
N LEU A 246 -4.91 0.96 -20.57
CA LEU A 246 -5.60 0.42 -19.40
C LEU A 246 -6.68 1.36 -18.85
N LEU A 247 -6.56 2.66 -19.12
CA LEU A 247 -7.50 3.71 -18.70
C LEU A 247 -8.36 4.25 -19.85
N ASP A 248 -8.24 3.69 -21.05
CA ASP A 248 -9.07 4.05 -22.20
C ASP A 248 -10.53 3.67 -21.98
N ASP A 249 -11.46 4.58 -22.27
CA ASP A 249 -12.89 4.39 -22.00
C ASP A 249 -13.47 3.20 -22.79
N ALA A 250 -13.09 3.02 -24.06
CA ALA A 250 -13.58 1.90 -24.88
C ALA A 250 -13.04 0.55 -24.34
N TYR A 251 -11.79 0.52 -23.88
CA TYR A 251 -11.24 -0.65 -23.23
C TYR A 251 -11.98 -1.00 -21.93
N LEU A 252 -12.24 -0.01 -21.09
CA LEU A 252 -12.93 -0.22 -19.82
C LEU A 252 -14.39 -0.63 -20.01
N SER A 253 -15.10 -0.06 -20.99
CA SER A 253 -16.46 -0.48 -21.36
C SER A 253 -16.48 -1.91 -21.90
N GLN A 254 -15.45 -2.32 -22.66
CA GLN A 254 -15.31 -3.73 -23.05
C GLN A 254 -15.12 -4.62 -21.82
N ARG A 255 -14.22 -4.27 -20.91
CA ARG A 255 -14.00 -5.05 -19.67
C ARG A 255 -15.24 -5.11 -18.80
N ALA A 256 -16.00 -4.01 -18.69
CA ALA A 256 -17.28 -3.98 -17.99
C ALA A 256 -18.30 -4.93 -18.62
N SER A 257 -18.38 -5.00 -19.96
CA SER A 257 -19.31 -5.88 -20.65
C SER A 257 -19.06 -7.39 -20.42
N GLU A 258 -17.90 -7.75 -19.89
CA GLU A 258 -17.57 -9.12 -19.51
C GLU A 258 -18.13 -9.49 -18.11
N VAL A 259 -18.64 -8.51 -17.34
CA VAL A 259 -19.24 -8.72 -16.01
C VAL A 259 -20.71 -9.09 -16.17
N SER A 260 -21.16 -10.16 -15.52
CA SER A 260 -22.54 -10.65 -15.60
C SER A 260 -23.05 -11.08 -14.23
N ALA A 261 -24.29 -10.70 -13.91
CA ALA A 261 -24.95 -11.16 -12.68
C ALA A 261 -25.20 -12.69 -12.67
N ASP A 262 -25.24 -13.33 -13.85
CA ASP A 262 -25.49 -14.77 -14.04
C ASP A 262 -24.18 -15.57 -14.15
N GLU A 263 -23.01 -14.94 -14.07
CA GLU A 263 -21.74 -15.67 -14.17
C GLU A 263 -21.47 -16.49 -12.92
N VAL A 264 -21.08 -17.75 -13.09
CA VAL A 264 -20.61 -18.59 -11.99
C VAL A 264 -19.12 -18.24 -11.75
N PRO A 265 -18.74 -17.79 -10.56
CA PRO A 265 -17.35 -17.41 -10.26
C PRO A 265 -16.35 -18.50 -10.64
N GLY A 266 -15.33 -18.14 -11.42
CA GLY A 266 -14.28 -19.05 -11.88
C GLY A 266 -14.71 -20.17 -12.81
N ALA A 267 -15.91 -20.12 -13.41
CA ALA A 267 -16.32 -21.01 -14.49
C ALA A 267 -15.45 -20.78 -15.74
N THR A 268 -15.11 -19.53 -15.98
CA THR A 268 -14.11 -19.12 -17.00
C THR A 268 -12.96 -18.38 -16.33
N PRO A 269 -11.69 -18.76 -16.55
CA PRO A 269 -10.57 -18.01 -16.02
C PRO A 269 -10.58 -16.59 -16.58
N VAL A 270 -10.62 -15.58 -15.69
CA VAL A 270 -10.49 -14.19 -16.08
C VAL A 270 -9.05 -13.96 -16.53
N LYS A 271 -8.88 -13.61 -17.79
CA LYS A 271 -7.58 -13.27 -18.36
C LYS A 271 -7.35 -11.76 -18.24
N PRO A 272 -6.09 -11.32 -18.11
CA PRO A 272 -5.76 -9.93 -18.34
C PRO A 272 -6.24 -9.54 -19.74
N GLY A 273 -6.82 -8.37 -19.89
CA GLY A 273 -7.24 -7.90 -21.21
C GLY A 273 -6.08 -7.77 -22.21
N LEU A 274 -4.87 -7.84 -21.72
CA LEU A 274 -3.61 -7.71 -22.48
C LEU A 274 -2.53 -8.80 -22.13
N GLY A 275 -2.82 -9.96 -21.42
CA GLY A 275 -1.85 -11.03 -21.02
C GLY A 275 -1.97 -11.59 -19.56
N ASP A 276 -1.09 -12.40 -18.97
CA ASP A 276 -1.29 -13.21 -17.73
C ASP A 276 -0.77 -12.69 -16.33
N ALA A 277 -1.19 -13.22 -15.16
CA ALA A 277 -1.25 -12.61 -13.80
C ALA A 277 -0.47 -13.21 -12.56
N VAL A 278 -0.17 -12.46 -11.40
CA VAL A 278 0.55 -12.86 -10.14
C VAL A 278 0.12 -12.08 -8.84
N PRO A 279 0.06 -12.64 -7.57
CA PRO A 279 -0.49 -12.01 -6.34
C PRO A 279 0.48 -11.27 -5.35
N GLU A 280 -0.03 -10.42 -4.37
CA GLU A 280 0.69 -9.46 -3.49
C GLU A 280 0.24 -9.39 -2.01
N LYS A 281 1.06 -8.76 -1.10
CA LYS A 281 0.90 -8.60 0.37
C LYS A 281 0.65 -7.17 0.91
N ALA A 282 0.44 -7.02 2.23
CA ALA A 282 -0.18 -5.84 2.83
C ALA A 282 0.38 -5.41 4.19
N GLN A 283 1.07 -4.23 4.25
CA GLN A 283 1.01 -3.32 5.43
C GLN A 283 1.57 -1.92 5.10
N THR A 284 0.96 -0.85 5.66
CA THR A 284 1.23 0.53 5.22
C THR A 284 0.64 1.51 6.24
N THR A 285 0.92 2.81 6.14
CA THR A 285 0.22 3.86 6.87
C THR A 285 -0.21 5.00 5.95
N HIS A 286 -1.27 5.72 6.34
CA HIS A 286 -1.80 6.85 5.57
C HIS A 286 -2.14 8.05 6.45
N PHE A 287 -1.93 9.26 5.94
CA PHE A 287 -2.48 10.48 6.51
C PHE A 287 -2.95 11.48 5.45
N SER A 288 -4.05 12.15 5.76
CA SER A 288 -4.67 13.20 4.95
C SER A 288 -4.54 14.55 5.66
N VAL A 289 -4.19 15.60 4.91
CA VAL A 289 -4.11 16.96 5.45
C VAL A 289 -4.75 17.94 4.48
N VAL A 290 -5.56 18.87 5.00
CA VAL A 290 -6.06 20.01 4.25
C VAL A 290 -5.82 21.27 5.09
N ASP A 291 -5.22 22.29 4.47
CA ASP A 291 -4.98 23.57 5.15
C ASP A 291 -6.10 24.59 4.87
N LYS A 292 -6.07 25.70 5.60
CA LYS A 292 -7.06 26.78 5.46
C LYS A 292 -7.05 27.50 4.11
N TRP A 293 -6.06 27.27 3.27
CA TRP A 293 -5.97 27.85 1.92
C TRP A 293 -6.43 26.86 0.84
N GLY A 294 -6.86 25.65 1.24
CA GLY A 294 -7.31 24.60 0.33
C GLY A 294 -6.17 23.78 -0.27
N ASN A 295 -4.92 23.90 0.23
CA ASN A 295 -3.89 22.93 -0.13
C ASN A 295 -4.18 21.61 0.53
N ALA A 296 -4.01 20.51 -0.20
CA ALA A 296 -4.28 19.16 0.29
C ALA A 296 -3.09 18.23 0.08
N VAL A 297 -2.91 17.31 1.01
CA VAL A 297 -1.94 16.22 0.93
C VAL A 297 -2.66 14.91 1.25
N SER A 298 -2.54 13.94 0.36
CA SER A 298 -2.85 12.53 0.57
C SER A 298 -1.55 11.77 0.55
N ASN A 299 -1.10 11.25 1.67
CA ASN A 299 0.20 10.61 1.80
C ASN A 299 0.10 9.19 2.33
N THR A 300 0.56 8.23 1.53
CA THR A 300 0.70 6.84 1.91
C THR A 300 2.17 6.48 1.94
N THR A 301 2.66 5.91 3.04
CA THR A 301 4.05 5.52 3.25
C THR A 301 4.13 4.18 3.96
N THR A 302 5.22 3.41 3.76
CA THR A 302 5.34 2.06 4.27
C THR A 302 6.79 1.70 4.58
N LEU A 303 6.99 0.73 5.48
CA LEU A 303 8.20 -0.09 5.56
C LEU A 303 8.01 -1.43 4.85
N ASP A 304 6.82 -1.70 4.28
CA ASP A 304 6.18 -2.90 3.83
C ASP A 304 5.59 -3.70 5.02
N GLY A 305 6.33 -4.39 5.83
CA GLY A 305 5.86 -4.98 7.10
C GLY A 305 5.68 -3.94 8.23
N GLU A 306 4.93 -4.28 9.31
CA GLU A 306 4.68 -3.38 10.47
C GLU A 306 5.96 -2.81 11.11
N PHE A 307 7.00 -3.63 11.16
CA PHE A 307 8.34 -3.25 11.63
C PHE A 307 9.40 -3.50 10.56
N GLY A 308 9.00 -3.45 9.30
CA GLY A 308 9.86 -3.70 8.15
C GLY A 308 10.61 -5.04 8.25
N SER A 309 11.85 -5.05 7.87
CA SER A 309 12.74 -6.24 7.94
C SER A 309 13.09 -6.68 9.36
N GLY A 310 12.67 -5.93 10.40
CA GLY A 310 13.10 -6.14 11.80
C GLY A 310 14.54 -5.73 12.08
N VAL A 311 15.26 -5.19 11.11
CA VAL A 311 16.63 -4.68 11.30
C VAL A 311 16.59 -3.22 11.72
N VAL A 312 17.25 -2.90 12.81
CA VAL A 312 17.49 -1.52 13.26
C VAL A 312 18.94 -1.14 12.90
N VAL A 313 19.14 0.07 12.40
CA VAL A 313 20.49 0.56 12.16
C VAL A 313 21.15 0.96 13.47
N ASP A 314 22.17 0.21 13.87
CA ASP A 314 22.91 0.42 15.13
C ASP A 314 23.55 1.82 15.15
N GLY A 315 23.36 2.53 16.26
CA GLY A 315 23.81 3.92 16.44
C GLY A 315 22.99 4.97 15.68
N ALA A 316 21.97 4.55 14.91
CA ALA A 316 21.04 5.44 14.24
C ALA A 316 19.59 5.24 14.72
N GLY A 317 19.21 4.07 15.23
CA GLY A 317 17.98 3.79 15.96
C GLY A 317 16.70 3.76 15.13
N PHE A 318 16.76 3.61 13.81
CA PHE A 318 15.59 3.48 12.95
C PHE A 318 15.51 2.09 12.28
N LEU A 319 14.29 1.63 12.04
CA LEU A 319 13.99 0.38 11.33
C LEU A 319 14.23 0.51 9.83
N LEU A 320 14.72 -0.57 9.24
CA LEU A 320 14.82 -0.73 7.79
C LEU A 320 13.58 -1.43 7.22
N ASN A 321 13.18 -1.04 6.01
CA ASN A 321 12.07 -1.63 5.27
C ASN A 321 12.35 -3.09 4.87
N ASP A 322 11.31 -3.80 4.46
CA ASP A 322 11.37 -5.10 3.78
C ASP A 322 10.73 -5.03 2.37
N ALA A 323 10.83 -3.88 1.71
CA ALA A 323 10.17 -3.61 0.43
C ALA A 323 10.70 -4.47 -0.75
N MET A 324 11.78 -5.23 -0.56
CA MET A 324 12.21 -6.24 -1.53
C MET A 324 11.21 -7.41 -1.63
N ASP A 325 10.34 -7.60 -0.63
CA ASP A 325 9.29 -8.63 -0.63
C ASP A 325 8.14 -8.33 -1.62
N ASP A 326 8.00 -7.07 -2.03
CA ASP A 326 7.05 -6.64 -3.06
C ASP A 326 7.46 -7.05 -4.48
N PHE A 327 8.67 -7.55 -4.68
CA PHE A 327 9.07 -8.15 -5.95
C PHE A 327 8.62 -9.59 -6.09
N VAL A 328 8.42 -10.04 -7.33
CA VAL A 328 8.24 -11.45 -7.66
C VAL A 328 9.58 -12.17 -7.48
N THR A 329 9.66 -13.09 -6.53
CA THR A 329 10.89 -13.79 -6.15
C THR A 329 11.24 -14.96 -7.08
N LYS A 330 10.28 -15.51 -7.85
CA LYS A 330 10.51 -16.59 -8.82
C LYS A 330 9.67 -16.38 -10.06
N ALA A 331 10.30 -16.26 -11.22
CA ALA A 331 9.60 -16.19 -12.50
C ALA A 331 8.86 -17.50 -12.79
N GLY A 332 7.57 -17.43 -13.15
CA GLY A 332 6.75 -18.59 -13.47
C GLY A 332 6.22 -19.38 -12.26
N GLY A 333 6.50 -18.93 -11.04
CA GLY A 333 5.89 -19.45 -9.82
C GLY A 333 4.76 -18.53 -9.35
N ALA A 334 3.60 -19.07 -8.96
CA ALA A 334 2.65 -18.33 -8.16
C ALA A 334 3.40 -17.83 -6.93
N GLY A 335 3.46 -16.49 -6.74
CA GLY A 335 4.19 -15.89 -5.65
C GLY A 335 3.69 -16.44 -4.31
N GLN A 336 4.49 -17.25 -3.66
CA GLN A 336 4.26 -17.60 -2.27
C GLN A 336 4.74 -16.42 -1.43
N SER A 337 3.85 -15.48 -1.21
CA SER A 337 4.01 -14.54 -0.13
C SER A 337 3.91 -15.33 1.19
N GLY A 338 5.03 -15.47 1.89
CA GLY A 338 5.10 -16.19 3.17
C GLY A 338 4.37 -15.46 4.30
N SER A 339 3.04 -15.55 4.33
CA SER A 339 2.29 -15.38 5.57
C SER A 339 2.31 -16.72 6.27
N THR A 340 3.01 -16.80 7.40
CA THR A 340 2.87 -17.91 8.34
C THR A 340 1.58 -17.80 9.11
N SER A 341 0.47 -18.22 8.50
CA SER A 341 -0.62 -18.89 9.21
C SER A 341 -0.65 -20.31 8.67
N ALA A 342 -0.18 -21.24 9.48
CA ALA A 342 -0.18 -22.65 9.20
C ALA A 342 -1.62 -23.16 9.18
N THR A 343 -2.17 -23.44 8.00
CA THR A 343 -3.13 -24.53 7.77
C THR A 343 -3.02 -24.93 6.30
N GLY A 344 -2.80 -26.22 6.11
CA GLY A 344 -2.38 -26.84 4.86
C GLY A 344 -3.30 -26.56 3.68
N ALA A 345 -2.69 -26.17 2.58
CA ALA A 345 -3.27 -26.27 1.25
C ALA A 345 -2.23 -26.88 0.32
N THR A 346 -2.63 -27.96 -0.30
CA THR A 346 -1.91 -28.75 -1.28
C THR A 346 -1.60 -27.95 -2.54
N ALA A 347 -0.38 -28.06 -3.02
CA ALA A 347 0.12 -27.46 -4.24
C ALA A 347 -0.70 -27.92 -5.46
N ALA A 348 -1.38 -26.99 -6.11
CA ALA A 348 -1.90 -27.16 -7.45
C ALA A 348 -0.89 -26.58 -8.45
N THR A 349 -0.38 -27.44 -9.31
CA THR A 349 0.49 -27.15 -10.43
C THR A 349 -0.22 -26.22 -11.43
N ALA A 350 0.31 -25.00 -11.62
CA ALA A 350 -0.05 -24.14 -12.74
C ALA A 350 1.16 -23.98 -13.66
N ALA A 351 1.01 -24.49 -14.86
CA ALA A 351 1.99 -24.30 -15.92
C ALA A 351 1.73 -22.99 -16.67
N THR A 352 2.81 -22.30 -16.98
CA THR A 352 3.05 -21.32 -18.06
C THR A 352 2.20 -20.06 -18.13
N ALA A 353 2.83 -18.92 -17.75
CA ALA A 353 2.80 -17.72 -18.59
C ALA A 353 3.89 -16.71 -18.13
N ALA A 354 4.85 -16.53 -18.98
CA ALA A 354 6.15 -15.93 -18.61
C ALA A 354 6.27 -14.41 -18.85
N THR A 355 5.20 -13.67 -19.18
CA THR A 355 5.33 -12.27 -19.63
C THR A 355 5.02 -11.22 -18.57
N GLY A 356 4.02 -11.40 -17.71
CA GLY A 356 3.66 -10.39 -16.68
C GLY A 356 4.58 -10.41 -15.46
N ALA A 357 5.03 -11.58 -15.05
CA ALA A 357 5.96 -11.74 -13.93
C ALA A 357 7.29 -10.98 -14.13
N GLU A 358 7.69 -10.71 -15.38
CA GLU A 358 8.95 -10.00 -15.68
C GLU A 358 8.93 -8.53 -15.30
N LEU A 359 7.75 -7.88 -15.32
CA LEU A 359 7.63 -6.44 -15.01
C LEU A 359 7.94 -6.11 -13.56
N ASN A 360 7.71 -7.05 -12.63
CA ASN A 360 7.98 -6.88 -11.21
C ASN A 360 9.00 -7.89 -10.66
N THR A 361 9.90 -8.45 -11.49
CA THR A 361 11.03 -9.26 -11.00
C THR A 361 12.08 -8.39 -10.35
N VAL A 362 12.89 -8.98 -9.44
CA VAL A 362 14.05 -8.29 -8.86
C VAL A 362 15.06 -7.94 -9.95
N LEU A 363 15.36 -6.65 -10.08
CA LEU A 363 16.47 -6.13 -10.88
C LEU A 363 17.10 -4.92 -10.19
N ALA A 364 18.41 -4.76 -10.34
CA ALA A 364 19.19 -3.65 -9.81
C ALA A 364 18.56 -2.29 -10.15
N GLY A 365 18.38 -1.44 -9.15
CA GLY A 365 17.85 -0.09 -9.28
C GLY A 365 16.36 0.04 -9.58
N ARG A 366 15.63 -1.07 -9.80
CA ARG A 366 14.18 -1.08 -10.05
C ARG A 366 13.39 -0.74 -8.78
N ARG A 367 12.26 -0.04 -8.94
CA ARG A 367 11.26 0.15 -7.89
C ARG A 367 10.30 -1.05 -7.87
N PRO A 368 10.01 -1.63 -6.69
CA PRO A 368 8.99 -2.67 -6.59
C PRO A 368 7.61 -2.11 -6.87
N LEU A 369 6.72 -2.93 -7.42
CA LEU A 369 5.31 -2.61 -7.59
C LEU A 369 4.70 -2.23 -6.25
N SER A 370 3.75 -1.30 -6.25
CA SER A 370 3.01 -0.86 -5.07
C SER A 370 1.51 -0.90 -5.32
N SER A 371 0.72 -1.01 -4.25
CA SER A 371 -0.74 -0.81 -4.28
C SER A 371 -1.18 0.46 -3.56
N MET A 372 -0.26 1.27 -3.05
CA MET A 372 -0.59 2.53 -2.36
C MET A 372 -1.39 3.46 -3.28
N THR A 373 -2.55 3.91 -2.82
CA THR A 373 -3.53 4.66 -3.62
C THR A 373 -3.91 5.97 -2.94
N PRO A 374 -2.95 6.84 -2.59
CA PRO A 374 -3.32 8.16 -2.09
C PRO A 374 -4.16 8.87 -3.14
N THR A 375 -5.34 9.36 -2.74
CA THR A 375 -6.32 9.90 -3.68
C THR A 375 -6.87 11.24 -3.19
N ILE A 376 -7.07 12.17 -4.12
CA ILE A 376 -7.74 13.44 -3.91
C ILE A 376 -8.85 13.59 -4.96
N LEU A 377 -10.05 13.94 -4.52
CA LEU A 377 -11.13 14.33 -5.43
C LEU A 377 -11.23 15.86 -5.47
N LEU A 378 -11.40 16.40 -6.68
CA LEU A 378 -11.75 17.79 -6.88
C LEU A 378 -13.17 17.89 -7.42
N LYS A 379 -13.92 18.90 -6.96
CA LYS A 379 -15.16 19.36 -7.52
C LYS A 379 -15.02 20.85 -7.82
N ASP A 380 -15.30 21.26 -9.06
CA ASP A 380 -15.13 22.65 -9.50
C ASP A 380 -13.73 23.20 -9.16
N ASN A 381 -12.68 22.41 -9.40
CA ASN A 381 -11.28 22.70 -9.08
C ASN A 381 -10.98 22.95 -7.59
N LYS A 382 -11.86 22.54 -6.68
CA LYS A 382 -11.64 22.60 -5.23
C LYS A 382 -11.56 21.21 -4.66
N VAL A 383 -10.73 21.04 -3.64
CA VAL A 383 -10.63 19.77 -2.90
C VAL A 383 -12.00 19.43 -2.28
N SER A 384 -12.48 18.23 -2.57
CA SER A 384 -13.74 17.69 -2.03
C SER A 384 -13.50 16.47 -1.12
N LEU A 385 -12.49 15.65 -1.45
CA LEU A 385 -12.10 14.51 -0.63
C LEU A 385 -10.59 14.33 -0.68
N VAL A 386 -10.00 14.00 0.46
CA VAL A 386 -8.63 13.47 0.57
C VAL A 386 -8.73 12.14 1.28
N ILE A 387 -8.23 11.06 0.69
CA ILE A 387 -8.45 9.70 1.20
C ILE A 387 -7.26 8.79 0.92
N GLY A 388 -7.06 7.82 1.79
CA GLY A 388 -6.16 6.71 1.59
C GLY A 388 -6.16 5.75 2.77
N THR A 389 -5.48 4.63 2.64
CA THR A 389 -5.47 3.55 3.64
C THR A 389 -4.18 2.75 3.54
N PRO A 390 -3.73 2.09 4.62
CA PRO A 390 -2.88 0.92 4.53
C PRO A 390 -3.67 -0.31 4.05
N GLY A 391 -2.98 -1.40 3.63
CA GLY A 391 -3.66 -2.65 3.35
C GLY A 391 -3.13 -3.48 2.18
N GLY A 392 -1.99 -3.15 1.55
CA GLY A 392 -1.46 -3.84 0.37
C GLY A 392 -2.45 -3.90 -0.78
N SER A 393 -2.69 -5.06 -1.37
CA SER A 393 -3.66 -5.23 -2.46
C SER A 393 -5.08 -4.75 -2.09
N ARG A 394 -5.43 -4.75 -0.80
CA ARG A 394 -6.72 -4.28 -0.28
C ARG A 394 -6.88 -2.76 -0.28
N ILE A 395 -5.80 -2.00 -0.47
CA ILE A 395 -5.82 -0.54 -0.47
C ILE A 395 -6.81 -0.01 -1.51
N LEU A 396 -6.67 -0.45 -2.76
CA LEU A 396 -7.52 0.07 -3.84
C LEU A 396 -8.99 -0.35 -3.69
N THR A 397 -9.26 -1.59 -3.24
CA THR A 397 -10.62 -2.09 -3.04
C THR A 397 -11.32 -1.41 -1.86
N SER A 398 -10.58 -1.14 -0.77
CA SER A 398 -11.11 -0.39 0.38
C SER A 398 -11.43 1.06 0.03
N ILE A 399 -10.55 1.75 -0.70
CA ILE A 399 -10.80 3.13 -1.16
C ILE A 399 -11.99 3.17 -2.11
N PHE A 400 -12.06 2.23 -3.05
CA PHE A 400 -13.19 2.10 -3.99
C PHE A 400 -14.51 1.95 -3.23
N GLN A 401 -14.61 1.02 -2.27
CA GLN A 401 -15.83 0.80 -1.48
C GLN A 401 -16.20 2.04 -0.68
N VAL A 402 -15.28 2.66 0.06
CA VAL A 402 -15.59 3.88 0.82
C VAL A 402 -16.02 5.04 -0.09
N MET A 403 -15.40 5.20 -1.27
CA MET A 403 -15.83 6.22 -2.23
C MET A 403 -17.23 5.95 -2.77
N THR A 404 -17.58 4.71 -3.08
CA THR A 404 -18.93 4.35 -3.54
C THR A 404 -19.96 4.48 -2.43
N ASP A 405 -19.63 4.13 -1.19
CA ASP A 405 -20.48 4.33 -0.02
C ASP A 405 -20.82 5.81 0.19
N LEU A 406 -19.82 6.69 0.08
CA LEU A 406 -20.00 8.13 0.20
C LEU A 406 -20.86 8.74 -0.92
N TYR A 407 -20.63 8.34 -2.17
CA TYR A 407 -21.16 9.08 -3.32
C TYR A 407 -22.28 8.37 -4.07
N ASP A 408 -22.36 7.05 -4.06
CA ASP A 408 -23.45 6.29 -4.68
C ASP A 408 -24.56 6.01 -3.66
N PHE A 409 -24.21 5.76 -2.38
CA PHE A 409 -25.16 5.49 -1.31
C PHE A 409 -25.37 6.70 -0.37
N ASN A 410 -24.70 7.84 -0.59
CA ASN A 410 -24.81 9.07 0.19
C ASN A 410 -24.58 8.87 1.70
N MET A 411 -23.70 7.97 2.08
CA MET A 411 -23.42 7.71 3.49
C MET A 411 -22.63 8.86 4.12
N PRO A 412 -22.87 9.19 5.40
CA PRO A 412 -21.98 10.07 6.17
C PRO A 412 -20.55 9.49 6.26
N PRO A 413 -19.50 10.32 6.38
CA PRO A 413 -18.11 9.86 6.44
C PRO A 413 -17.83 8.76 7.47
N GLY A 414 -18.35 8.91 8.69
CA GLY A 414 -18.16 7.91 9.76
C GLY A 414 -18.80 6.57 9.43
N ASP A 415 -20.01 6.60 8.85
CA ASP A 415 -20.77 5.39 8.49
C ASP A 415 -20.12 4.66 7.31
N ALA A 416 -19.64 5.39 6.29
CA ALA A 416 -18.91 4.84 5.16
C ALA A 416 -17.60 4.16 5.61
N LEU A 417 -16.89 4.74 6.58
CA LEU A 417 -15.70 4.12 7.17
C LEU A 417 -16.03 2.88 8.01
N ALA A 418 -17.16 2.90 8.74
CA ALA A 418 -17.60 1.79 9.58
C ALA A 418 -18.28 0.67 8.79
N ALA A 419 -18.72 0.90 7.56
CA ALA A 419 -19.41 -0.08 6.73
C ALA A 419 -18.59 -1.37 6.54
N MET A 420 -19.29 -2.49 6.30
CA MET A 420 -18.65 -3.76 5.96
C MET A 420 -17.79 -3.58 4.70
N ARG A 421 -16.55 -4.09 4.74
CA ARG A 421 -15.67 -4.18 3.58
C ARG A 421 -15.29 -5.61 3.31
N PHE A 422 -15.22 -5.93 2.05
CA PHE A 422 -14.74 -7.20 1.53
C PHE A 422 -13.60 -6.96 0.55
N HIS A 423 -12.90 -8.02 0.19
CA HIS A 423 -11.84 -7.96 -0.81
C HIS A 423 -11.88 -9.24 -1.64
N HIS A 424 -11.74 -9.05 -2.94
CA HIS A 424 -11.49 -10.13 -3.88
C HIS A 424 -10.28 -9.77 -4.72
N GLN A 425 -9.58 -10.78 -5.17
CA GLN A 425 -8.47 -10.65 -6.11
C GLN A 425 -8.40 -11.92 -6.94
N LEU A 426 -7.86 -11.83 -8.14
CA LEU A 426 -7.85 -12.93 -9.10
C LEU A 426 -7.38 -14.28 -8.53
N LEU A 427 -6.45 -14.25 -7.58
CA LEU A 427 -5.86 -15.43 -6.94
C LEU A 427 -5.85 -15.33 -5.41
N PRO A 428 -6.29 -16.39 -4.69
CA PRO A 428 -6.93 -17.59 -5.19
C PRO A 428 -8.30 -17.28 -5.80
N PRO A 429 -8.70 -18.00 -6.86
CA PRO A 429 -9.94 -17.71 -7.54
C PRO A 429 -11.15 -17.95 -6.63
N LYS A 430 -12.25 -17.25 -6.86
CA LYS A 430 -13.53 -17.39 -6.15
C LYS A 430 -13.47 -17.07 -4.65
N THR A 431 -12.41 -16.48 -4.13
CA THR A 431 -12.25 -16.23 -2.70
C THR A 431 -12.62 -14.79 -2.38
N ILE A 432 -13.67 -14.60 -1.59
CA ILE A 432 -14.00 -13.31 -0.98
C ILE A 432 -13.44 -13.30 0.43
N TYR A 433 -12.59 -12.31 0.67
CA TYR A 433 -12.01 -12.06 1.98
C TYR A 433 -12.87 -11.07 2.77
N PHE A 434 -13.07 -11.34 4.05
CA PHE A 434 -13.72 -10.46 5.00
C PHE A 434 -12.91 -10.36 6.30
N GLU A 435 -13.24 -9.41 7.15
CA GLU A 435 -12.50 -9.16 8.38
C GLU A 435 -13.43 -9.19 9.62
N PRO A 436 -12.90 -9.34 10.84
CA PRO A 436 -13.72 -9.59 12.04
C PRO A 436 -14.59 -8.41 12.46
N TYR A 437 -14.31 -7.19 12.02
CA TYR A 437 -15.09 -6.00 12.40
C TYR A 437 -16.54 -6.08 11.91
N HIS A 438 -16.74 -6.53 10.65
CA HIS A 438 -18.03 -6.87 10.07
C HIS A 438 -17.92 -8.20 9.30
N PRO A 439 -18.04 -9.35 9.97
CA PRO A 439 -17.88 -10.65 9.34
C PRO A 439 -19.05 -10.96 8.40
N ILE A 440 -18.74 -11.60 7.28
CA ILE A 440 -19.76 -12.16 6.38
C ILE A 440 -20.28 -13.46 6.99
N THR A 441 -21.53 -13.44 7.46
CA THR A 441 -22.18 -14.57 8.16
C THR A 441 -23.66 -14.70 7.78
N GLY A 442 -24.34 -15.75 8.26
CA GLY A 442 -25.79 -15.93 8.09
C GLY A 442 -26.22 -16.05 6.62
N GLU A 443 -27.34 -15.42 6.28
CA GLU A 443 -27.95 -15.48 4.95
C GLU A 443 -27.02 -14.93 3.86
N LEU A 444 -26.27 -13.88 4.13
CA LEU A 444 -25.28 -13.32 3.18
C LEU A 444 -24.19 -14.35 2.85
N ALA A 445 -23.66 -15.02 3.87
CA ALA A 445 -22.65 -16.05 3.65
C ALA A 445 -23.19 -17.21 2.81
N THR A 446 -24.40 -17.68 3.11
CA THR A 446 -25.07 -18.73 2.34
C THR A 446 -25.29 -18.30 0.90
N ALA A 447 -25.81 -17.10 0.68
CA ALA A 447 -26.07 -16.60 -0.69
C ALA A 447 -24.79 -16.48 -1.53
N LEU A 448 -23.68 -16.03 -0.94
CA LEU A 448 -22.39 -15.97 -1.63
C LEU A 448 -21.81 -17.37 -1.92
N GLN A 449 -21.96 -18.31 -0.99
CA GLN A 449 -21.55 -19.70 -1.20
C GLN A 449 -22.40 -20.40 -2.27
N ASP A 450 -23.71 -20.13 -2.32
CA ASP A 450 -24.61 -20.64 -3.38
C ASP A 450 -24.22 -20.08 -4.75
N LEU A 451 -23.69 -18.85 -4.83
CA LEU A 451 -23.09 -18.29 -6.04
C LEU A 451 -21.75 -18.96 -6.40
N GLY A 452 -21.15 -19.76 -5.52
CA GLY A 452 -19.92 -20.50 -5.75
C GLY A 452 -18.66 -19.86 -5.17
N TYR A 453 -18.77 -18.85 -4.31
CA TYR A 453 -17.61 -18.24 -3.63
C TYR A 453 -17.16 -19.04 -2.42
N THR A 454 -15.86 -19.00 -2.18
CA THR A 454 -15.23 -19.37 -0.90
C THR A 454 -15.10 -18.12 -0.05
N LEU A 455 -15.49 -18.19 1.22
CA LEU A 455 -15.38 -17.08 2.16
C LEU A 455 -14.20 -17.32 3.11
N GLU A 456 -13.29 -16.35 3.22
CA GLU A 456 -12.09 -16.47 4.06
C GLU A 456 -11.95 -15.26 4.96
N GLY A 457 -11.86 -15.50 6.27
CA GLY A 457 -11.59 -14.46 7.27
C GLY A 457 -10.13 -14.04 7.26
N GLN A 458 -9.87 -12.73 7.25
CA GLN A 458 -8.53 -12.17 7.38
C GLN A 458 -8.50 -11.11 8.46
N SER A 459 -7.32 -10.78 9.01
CA SER A 459 -7.20 -9.91 10.18
C SER A 459 -7.48 -8.44 9.90
N PHE A 460 -7.45 -8.01 8.63
CA PHE A 460 -7.41 -6.59 8.30
C PHE A 460 -7.91 -6.28 6.88
N ASN A 461 -8.79 -5.28 6.75
CA ASN A 461 -9.34 -4.82 5.47
C ASN A 461 -9.29 -3.30 5.34
N GLY A 462 -8.09 -2.73 5.52
CA GLY A 462 -7.83 -1.30 5.48
C GLY A 462 -8.09 -0.58 6.81
N ASP A 463 -7.45 0.56 6.98
CA ASP A 463 -7.60 1.56 8.05
C ASP A 463 -7.67 2.92 7.37
N VAL A 464 -8.86 3.22 6.81
CA VAL A 464 -9.05 4.36 5.91
C VAL A 464 -9.04 5.66 6.70
N GLN A 465 -8.22 6.60 6.26
CA GLN A 465 -8.16 7.95 6.80
C GLN A 465 -8.61 8.94 5.72
N MET A 466 -9.56 9.82 6.03
CA MET A 466 -10.04 10.77 5.05
C MET A 466 -10.41 12.12 5.64
N ILE A 467 -10.48 13.12 4.75
CA ILE A 467 -11.11 14.41 5.00
C ILE A 467 -12.05 14.68 3.83
N ARG A 468 -13.37 14.69 4.09
CA ARG A 468 -14.36 15.21 3.14
C ARG A 468 -14.52 16.71 3.36
N ILE A 469 -14.69 17.48 2.30
CA ILE A 469 -15.05 18.90 2.36
C ILE A 469 -16.47 19.04 1.85
N ASP A 470 -17.40 19.35 2.76
CA ASP A 470 -18.79 19.69 2.42
C ASP A 470 -18.94 21.22 2.38
N GLY A 471 -19.11 21.77 1.18
CA GLY A 471 -19.07 23.20 0.95
C GLY A 471 -17.70 23.79 1.33
N THR A 472 -17.60 24.37 2.52
CA THR A 472 -16.35 24.88 3.12
C THR A 472 -15.97 24.19 4.43
N THR A 473 -16.77 23.21 4.85
CA THR A 473 -16.60 22.56 6.15
C THR A 473 -15.78 21.28 5.99
N PRO A 474 -14.63 21.17 6.66
CA PRO A 474 -13.85 19.93 6.69
C PRO A 474 -14.49 18.93 7.67
N GLU A 475 -14.69 17.71 7.19
CA GLU A 475 -15.18 16.56 7.95
C GLU A 475 -14.09 15.48 7.98
N PRO A 476 -13.15 15.57 8.93
CA PRO A 476 -12.13 14.53 9.08
C PRO A 476 -12.76 13.28 9.72
N ALA A 477 -12.44 12.13 9.17
CA ALA A 477 -12.89 10.85 9.71
C ALA A 477 -11.75 9.82 9.67
N ALA A 478 -11.69 9.01 10.72
CA ALA A 478 -10.74 7.92 10.88
C ALA A 478 -11.48 6.59 11.01
N ASP A 479 -10.95 5.56 10.44
CA ASP A 479 -11.52 4.21 10.46
C ASP A 479 -11.60 3.65 11.88
N PRO A 480 -12.76 3.15 12.33
CA PRO A 480 -12.89 2.54 13.65
C PRO A 480 -12.10 1.22 13.81
N ARG A 481 -11.61 0.63 12.72
CA ARG A 481 -10.73 -0.56 12.73
C ARG A 481 -9.33 -0.24 13.23
N GLY A 482 -8.86 1.00 12.98
CA GLY A 482 -7.54 1.48 13.33
C GLY A 482 -7.45 2.26 14.63
N MET A 483 -6.33 2.96 14.80
CA MET A 483 -6.08 3.90 15.91
C MET A 483 -5.98 5.35 15.41
N GLY A 484 -6.34 5.59 14.15
CA GLY A 484 -6.31 6.90 13.55
C GLY A 484 -7.26 7.88 14.24
N THR A 485 -7.00 9.17 14.08
CA THR A 485 -7.88 10.23 14.57
C THR A 485 -7.99 11.35 13.54
N GLY A 486 -9.20 11.89 13.37
CA GLY A 486 -9.44 13.08 12.58
C GLY A 486 -9.66 14.30 13.46
N ARG A 487 -9.01 15.43 13.13
CA ARG A 487 -9.14 16.69 13.90
C ARG A 487 -9.16 17.92 13.01
N VAL A 488 -10.00 18.89 13.36
CA VAL A 488 -9.94 20.26 12.84
C VAL A 488 -9.15 21.11 13.84
N ILE A 489 -8.04 21.69 13.39
CA ILE A 489 -7.23 22.62 14.20
C ILE A 489 -7.63 24.04 13.80
N ARG A 490 -8.16 24.82 14.76
CA ARG A 490 -8.58 26.21 14.58
C ARG A 490 -7.47 27.19 15.01
#